data_48126d5a5bd958c6f449f68a6063a89f
#
_entry.id   48126d5a5bd958c6f449f68a6063a89f
#
_cell.length_a   1.000
_cell.length_b   1.000
_cell.length_c   1.000
_cell.angle_alpha   90.00
_cell.angle_beta   90.00
_cell.angle_gamma   90.00
#
_symmetry.space_group_name_H-M   'P 1'
#
loop_
_entity.id
_entity.type
_entity.pdbx_description
1 polymer ?
#
loop_
_entity_poly.entity_id
_entity_poly.type
_entity_poly.pdbx_seq_one_letter_code
_entity_poly.pdbx_strand_id
1 'polypeptide(L)'
;MKITWFGGSTFRLYVGGVIFVTDIERAPANIDRRELGAGADHRIDLSDGLVEFPYLDLENWRPRRQSRLIDMPAEQIAALYTISGEGLFIDEPQEGPVIVAPANQTAWGRFAEGAVVVLYGPPKTIAEGVRSLVASARPKLVALATEGLNDLQFQTVAACCDGCAVQVLEPGLSVEA
;
A
#
# COMPACT_ATOMS: atom_id res chain seq x y z
N MET A 1 11.90 1.68 -1.98
CA MET A 1 10.61 1.84 -2.72
C MET A 1 10.15 3.28 -2.67
N LYS A 2 9.26 3.70 -3.61
CA LYS A 2 8.77 5.08 -3.66
C LYS A 2 7.25 5.09 -3.87
N ILE A 3 6.55 5.88 -3.09
CA ILE A 3 5.09 5.97 -3.09
C ILE A 3 4.70 7.41 -3.40
N THR A 4 3.87 7.63 -4.42
CA THR A 4 3.28 8.93 -4.72
C THR A 4 1.77 8.77 -4.73
N TRP A 5 1.08 9.57 -3.96
CA TRP A 5 -0.37 9.62 -3.91
C TRP A 5 -0.89 10.81 -4.72
N PHE A 6 -1.96 10.63 -5.47
CA PHE A 6 -2.56 11.70 -6.30
C PHE A 6 -3.98 12.07 -5.87
N GLY A 7 -4.54 11.37 -4.89
CA GLY A 7 -5.91 11.54 -4.40
C GLY A 7 -6.72 10.26 -4.50
N GLY A 8 -7.70 10.07 -3.60
CA GLY A 8 -8.52 8.87 -3.54
C GLY A 8 -7.69 7.58 -3.50
N SER A 9 -7.97 6.67 -4.41
CA SER A 9 -7.26 5.40 -4.59
C SER A 9 -6.19 5.44 -5.71
N THR A 10 -5.83 6.65 -6.19
CA THR A 10 -4.85 6.82 -7.26
C THR A 10 -3.44 6.95 -6.70
N PHE A 11 -2.61 5.97 -6.99
CA PHE A 11 -1.21 5.90 -6.54
C PHE A 11 -0.28 5.60 -7.71
N ARG A 12 0.96 6.06 -7.60
CA ARG A 12 2.09 5.57 -8.37
C ARG A 12 3.12 5.01 -7.40
N LEU A 13 3.40 3.72 -7.55
CA LEU A 13 4.30 2.96 -6.68
C LEU A 13 5.49 2.50 -7.52
N TYR A 14 6.69 2.76 -7.04
CA TYR A 14 7.92 2.20 -7.59
C TYR A 14 8.48 1.21 -6.56
N VAL A 15 8.42 -0.08 -6.89
CA VAL A 15 8.72 -1.18 -5.96
C VAL A 15 9.55 -2.22 -6.71
N GLY A 16 10.74 -2.53 -6.23
CA GLY A 16 11.61 -3.54 -6.83
C GLY A 16 11.96 -3.29 -8.31
N GLY A 17 12.05 -2.03 -8.73
CA GLY A 17 12.32 -1.68 -10.13
C GLY A 17 11.08 -1.63 -11.02
N VAL A 18 9.89 -1.97 -10.51
CA VAL A 18 8.61 -2.03 -11.25
C VAL A 18 7.72 -0.85 -10.87
N ILE A 19 7.04 -0.28 -11.84
CA ILE A 19 6.11 0.84 -11.65
C ILE A 19 4.68 0.34 -11.73
N PHE A 20 3.95 0.49 -10.63
CA PHE A 20 2.52 0.21 -10.52
C PHE A 20 1.75 1.52 -10.46
N VAL A 21 0.66 1.63 -11.21
CA VAL A 21 -0.26 2.77 -11.10
C VAL A 21 -1.67 2.25 -10.88
N THR A 22 -2.32 2.78 -9.83
CA THR A 22 -3.67 2.36 -9.47
C THR A 22 -4.70 3.41 -9.86
N ASP A 23 -5.89 2.97 -10.25
CA ASP A 23 -7.08 3.79 -10.51
C ASP A 23 -6.84 5.05 -11.37
N ILE A 24 -6.11 4.92 -12.48
CA ILE A 24 -5.75 6.05 -13.36
C ILE A 24 -6.99 6.83 -13.81
N GLU A 25 -8.08 6.13 -14.12
CA GLU A 25 -9.31 6.76 -14.61
C GLU A 25 -10.02 7.60 -13.54
N ARG A 26 -9.73 7.34 -12.27
CA ARG A 26 -10.27 8.07 -11.11
C ARG A 26 -9.34 9.17 -10.59
N ALA A 27 -8.21 9.38 -11.25
CA ALA A 27 -7.29 10.46 -10.90
C ALA A 27 -8.03 11.83 -10.91
N PRO A 28 -7.70 12.72 -9.97
CA PRO A 28 -8.25 14.08 -9.93
C PRO A 28 -8.08 14.79 -11.28
N ALA A 29 -9.02 15.68 -11.61
CA ALA A 29 -9.09 16.34 -12.91
C ALA A 29 -7.85 17.22 -13.26
N ASN A 30 -7.11 17.63 -12.24
CA ASN A 30 -5.87 18.41 -12.39
C ASN A 30 -4.63 17.53 -12.67
N ILE A 31 -4.77 16.22 -12.69
CA ILE A 31 -3.69 15.27 -12.97
C ILE A 31 -3.78 14.80 -14.42
N ASP A 32 -2.69 14.92 -15.17
CA ASP A 32 -2.61 14.36 -16.52
C ASP A 32 -2.48 12.83 -16.44
N ARG A 33 -3.54 12.14 -16.83
CA ARG A 33 -3.60 10.67 -16.82
C ARG A 33 -2.57 10.01 -17.75
N ARG A 34 -2.17 10.70 -18.83
CA ARG A 34 -1.13 10.20 -19.74
C ARG A 34 0.23 10.21 -19.05
N GLU A 35 0.53 11.32 -18.37
CA GLU A 35 1.76 11.47 -17.62
C GLU A 35 1.81 10.50 -16.44
N LEU A 36 0.71 10.39 -15.70
CA LEU A 36 0.56 9.45 -14.61
C LEU A 36 0.84 8.00 -15.03
N GLY A 37 0.27 7.59 -16.18
CA GLY A 37 0.44 6.25 -16.74
C GLY A 37 1.71 6.03 -17.54
N ALA A 38 2.54 7.06 -17.77
CA ALA A 38 3.75 6.94 -18.58
C ALA A 38 4.79 6.03 -17.90
N GLY A 39 5.25 5.01 -18.64
CA GLY A 39 6.24 4.04 -18.15
C GLY A 39 5.72 3.12 -17.05
N ALA A 40 4.40 3.04 -16.82
CA ALA A 40 3.83 2.08 -15.88
C ALA A 40 3.92 0.67 -16.45
N ASP A 41 4.49 -0.26 -15.68
CA ASP A 41 4.55 -1.68 -16.00
C ASP A 41 3.20 -2.35 -15.74
N HIS A 42 2.52 -1.93 -14.67
CA HIS A 42 1.19 -2.41 -14.31
C HIS A 42 0.22 -1.25 -14.07
N ARG A 43 -0.98 -1.36 -14.65
CA ARG A 43 -2.12 -0.49 -14.40
C ARG A 43 -3.20 -1.32 -13.72
N ILE A 44 -3.58 -0.95 -12.51
CA ILE A 44 -4.42 -1.76 -11.63
C ILE A 44 -5.66 -0.95 -11.26
N ASP A 45 -6.82 -1.53 -11.45
CA ASP A 45 -8.07 -0.95 -10.97
C ASP A 45 -8.42 -1.56 -9.59
N LEU A 46 -8.28 -0.75 -8.53
CA LEU A 46 -8.63 -1.16 -7.18
C LEU A 46 -10.14 -1.14 -6.93
N SER A 47 -10.86 -0.40 -7.74
CA SER A 47 -12.27 -0.07 -7.51
C SER A 47 -13.24 -1.09 -8.08
N ASP A 48 -12.88 -1.72 -9.20
CA ASP A 48 -13.70 -2.75 -9.85
C ASP A 48 -13.42 -4.16 -9.31
N GLY A 49 -12.72 -4.22 -8.20
CA GLY A 49 -12.25 -5.46 -7.62
C GLY A 49 -11.01 -6.00 -8.35
N LEU A 50 -10.06 -6.49 -7.60
CA LEU A 50 -8.80 -7.01 -8.13
C LEU A 50 -8.98 -8.45 -8.67
N VAL A 51 -10.00 -8.66 -9.49
CA VAL A 51 -10.45 -9.98 -9.97
C VAL A 51 -9.39 -10.70 -10.80
N GLU A 52 -8.47 -9.95 -11.40
CA GLU A 52 -7.39 -10.50 -12.23
C GLU A 52 -6.26 -11.14 -11.41
N PHE A 53 -6.17 -10.81 -10.12
CA PHE A 53 -5.11 -11.30 -9.26
C PHE A 53 -5.60 -12.41 -8.33
N PRO A 54 -4.74 -13.39 -8.03
CA PRO A 54 -5.08 -14.44 -7.07
C PRO A 54 -5.33 -13.83 -5.67
N TYR A 55 -6.25 -14.43 -4.93
CA TYR A 55 -6.45 -14.07 -3.53
C TYR A 55 -5.23 -14.48 -2.71
N LEU A 56 -4.81 -13.58 -1.81
CA LEU A 56 -3.78 -13.89 -0.84
C LEU A 56 -4.31 -14.95 0.14
N ASP A 57 -3.59 -16.03 0.30
CA ASP A 57 -3.89 -17.01 1.37
C ASP A 57 -3.43 -16.43 2.71
N LEU A 58 -4.37 -15.77 3.41
CA LEU A 58 -4.09 -15.04 4.66
C LEU A 58 -3.60 -15.95 5.79
N GLU A 59 -3.98 -17.24 5.77
CA GLU A 59 -3.62 -18.19 6.83
C GLU A 59 -2.22 -18.77 6.62
N ASN A 60 -1.88 -19.07 5.37
CA ASN A 60 -0.66 -19.80 5.03
C ASN A 60 0.46 -18.92 4.50
N TRP A 61 0.16 -17.67 4.09
CA TRP A 61 1.22 -16.77 3.63
C TRP A 61 2.26 -16.52 4.71
N ARG A 62 3.51 -16.56 4.30
CA ARG A 62 4.67 -16.29 5.17
C ARG A 62 5.61 -15.33 4.45
N PRO A 63 6.21 -14.37 5.17
CA PRO A 63 7.24 -13.51 4.61
C PRO A 63 8.35 -14.35 3.99
N ARG A 64 8.74 -14.01 2.78
CA ARG A 64 9.90 -14.64 2.15
C ARG A 64 11.14 -14.31 2.99
N ARG A 65 12.01 -15.28 3.20
CA ARG A 65 13.32 -14.97 3.77
C ARG A 65 14.08 -14.15 2.74
N GLN A 66 14.62 -13.02 3.16
CA GLN A 66 15.51 -12.25 2.31
C GLN A 66 16.69 -13.13 1.91
N SER A 67 16.75 -13.51 0.66
CA SER A 67 17.91 -14.19 0.08
C SER A 67 19.03 -13.16 -0.08
N ARG A 68 20.29 -13.60 0.04
CA ARG A 68 21.41 -12.72 -0.29
C ARG A 68 21.32 -12.40 -1.79
N LEU A 69 21.66 -11.15 -2.17
CA LEU A 69 21.65 -10.70 -3.58
C LEU A 69 22.38 -11.66 -4.54
N ILE A 70 23.41 -12.36 -4.06
CA ILE A 70 24.21 -13.34 -4.82
C ILE A 70 23.41 -14.64 -5.12
N ASP A 71 22.46 -14.98 -4.26
CA ASP A 71 21.70 -16.24 -4.33
C ASP A 71 20.35 -16.06 -5.04
N MET A 72 20.05 -14.84 -5.50
CA MET A 72 18.76 -14.54 -6.12
C MET A 72 18.80 -14.87 -7.61
N PRO A 73 17.76 -15.57 -8.14
CA PRO A 73 17.56 -15.68 -9.57
C PRO A 73 17.41 -14.28 -10.18
N ALA A 74 17.98 -14.06 -11.36
CA ALA A 74 18.00 -12.77 -12.04
C ALA A 74 16.62 -12.16 -12.36
N GLU A 75 15.53 -12.91 -12.18
CA GLU A 75 14.15 -12.54 -12.52
C GLU A 75 13.17 -12.83 -11.38
N GLN A 76 13.40 -12.26 -10.19
CA GLN A 76 12.32 -12.28 -9.19
C GLN A 76 11.41 -11.07 -9.43
N ILE A 77 10.33 -11.31 -10.16
CA ILE A 77 9.26 -10.35 -10.39
C ILE A 77 8.40 -10.26 -9.12
N ALA A 78 7.99 -9.06 -8.73
CA ALA A 78 7.03 -8.85 -7.66
C ALA A 78 5.73 -9.61 -7.95
N ALA A 79 5.25 -10.39 -6.98
CA ALA A 79 3.99 -11.12 -7.12
C ALA A 79 2.84 -10.27 -6.60
N LEU A 80 1.74 -10.25 -7.36
CA LEU A 80 0.54 -9.46 -7.05
C LEU A 80 -0.58 -10.37 -6.54
N TYR A 81 -1.24 -9.93 -5.48
CA TYR A 81 -2.39 -10.61 -4.89
C TYR A 81 -3.46 -9.60 -4.51
N THR A 82 -4.71 -10.06 -4.42
CA THR A 82 -5.79 -9.30 -3.81
C THR A 82 -6.03 -9.73 -2.36
N ILE A 83 -6.35 -8.76 -1.49
CA ILE A 83 -6.76 -8.98 -0.11
C ILE A 83 -8.22 -8.61 0.00
N SER A 84 -9.09 -9.57 0.35
CA SER A 84 -10.53 -9.31 0.61
C SER A 84 -11.26 -8.56 -0.51
N GLY A 85 -10.74 -8.62 -1.74
CA GLY A 85 -11.38 -8.03 -2.93
C GLY A 85 -11.14 -6.53 -3.14
N GLU A 86 -10.57 -5.80 -2.19
CA GLU A 86 -10.36 -4.35 -2.29
C GLU A 86 -8.92 -3.90 -1.97
N GLY A 87 -8.09 -4.78 -1.43
CA GLY A 87 -6.70 -4.51 -1.09
C GLY A 87 -5.74 -5.13 -2.10
N LEU A 88 -4.75 -4.38 -2.54
CA LEU A 88 -3.62 -4.86 -3.34
C LEU A 88 -2.46 -5.24 -2.42
N PHE A 89 -1.92 -6.43 -2.60
CA PHE A 89 -0.71 -6.90 -1.94
C PHE A 89 0.37 -7.14 -3.00
N ILE A 90 1.50 -6.49 -2.85
CA ILE A 90 2.68 -6.62 -3.70
C ILE A 90 3.76 -7.32 -2.88
N ASP A 91 4.06 -8.58 -3.21
CA ASP A 91 5.12 -9.35 -2.55
C ASP A 91 6.44 -9.12 -3.30
N GLU A 92 7.22 -8.17 -2.83
CA GLU A 92 8.53 -7.83 -3.39
C GLU A 92 9.63 -8.44 -2.50
N PRO A 93 10.50 -9.30 -3.07
CA PRO A 93 11.45 -10.09 -2.29
C PRO A 93 12.58 -9.31 -1.62
N GLN A 94 12.96 -8.13 -2.14
CA GLN A 94 14.12 -7.36 -1.65
C GLN A 94 13.72 -6.26 -0.67
N GLU A 95 12.69 -5.48 -1.02
CA GLU A 95 12.25 -4.33 -0.24
C GLU A 95 11.16 -4.69 0.78
N GLY A 96 10.59 -5.88 0.65
CA GLY A 96 9.50 -6.39 1.47
C GLY A 96 8.12 -6.08 0.91
N PRO A 97 7.07 -6.60 1.56
CA PRO A 97 5.70 -6.48 1.05
C PRO A 97 5.17 -5.05 1.14
N VAL A 98 4.41 -4.67 0.12
CA VAL A 98 3.64 -3.42 0.07
C VAL A 98 2.15 -3.76 0.01
N ILE A 99 1.36 -3.06 0.80
CA ILE A 99 -0.08 -3.22 0.84
C ILE A 99 -0.73 -1.87 0.55
N VAL A 100 -1.66 -1.84 -0.39
CA VAL A 100 -2.53 -0.68 -0.62
C VAL A 100 -3.95 -1.11 -0.36
N ALA A 101 -4.58 -0.56 0.66
CA ALA A 101 -5.91 -0.99 1.10
C ALA A 101 -6.79 0.19 1.54
N PRO A 102 -8.12 0.07 1.37
CA PRO A 102 -9.02 1.05 1.94
C PRO A 102 -9.00 0.99 3.47
N ALA A 103 -9.23 2.12 4.12
CA ALA A 103 -9.16 2.23 5.58
C ALA A 103 -10.21 1.39 6.33
N ASN A 104 -11.27 0.94 5.66
CA ASN A 104 -12.26 0.01 6.20
C ASN A 104 -11.87 -1.47 6.04
N GLN A 105 -10.67 -1.78 5.56
CA GLN A 105 -10.15 -3.14 5.51
C GLN A 105 -10.09 -3.73 6.92
N THR A 106 -10.68 -4.89 7.11
CA THR A 106 -10.78 -5.55 8.43
C THR A 106 -10.00 -6.85 8.53
N ALA A 107 -9.67 -7.48 7.40
CA ALA A 107 -8.97 -8.76 7.38
C ALA A 107 -7.44 -8.56 7.42
N TRP A 108 -6.92 -8.19 8.58
CA TRP A 108 -5.49 -8.07 8.80
C TRP A 108 -4.90 -9.34 9.43
N GLY A 109 -3.60 -9.56 9.21
CA GLY A 109 -2.90 -10.72 9.73
C GLY A 109 -1.38 -10.63 9.52
N ARG A 110 -0.70 -11.75 9.68
CA ARG A 110 0.77 -11.83 9.58
C ARG A 110 1.36 -11.37 8.26
N PHE A 111 0.59 -11.32 7.20
CA PHE A 111 1.04 -10.83 5.90
C PHE A 111 1.39 -9.32 5.93
N ALA A 112 0.85 -8.57 6.91
CA ALA A 112 1.17 -7.16 7.11
C ALA A 112 2.37 -6.94 8.05
N GLU A 113 2.95 -8.00 8.60
CA GLU A 113 4.14 -7.91 9.47
C GLU A 113 5.35 -7.41 8.69
N GLY A 114 5.95 -6.30 9.13
CA GLY A 114 7.08 -5.67 8.46
C GLY A 114 6.75 -5.03 7.11
N ALA A 115 5.50 -5.02 6.68
CA ALA A 115 5.06 -4.43 5.42
C ALA A 115 5.05 -2.89 5.46
N VAL A 116 5.13 -2.29 4.29
CA VAL A 116 4.71 -0.90 4.06
C VAL A 116 3.23 -0.92 3.72
N VAL A 117 2.40 -0.33 4.57
CA VAL A 117 0.94 -0.33 4.40
C VAL A 117 0.45 1.07 4.07
N VAL A 118 -0.18 1.22 2.92
CA VAL A 118 -0.86 2.44 2.49
C VAL A 118 -2.34 2.28 2.77
N LEU A 119 -2.88 3.09 3.69
CA LEU A 119 -4.31 3.15 3.97
C LEU A 119 -4.91 4.39 3.33
N TYR A 120 -5.91 4.20 2.47
CA TYR A 120 -6.61 5.30 1.83
C TYR A 120 -8.08 5.36 2.22
N GLY A 121 -8.62 6.57 2.23
CA GLY A 121 -10.03 6.81 2.54
C GLY A 121 -10.26 8.06 3.37
N PRO A 122 -11.51 8.27 3.83
CA PRO A 122 -11.85 9.47 4.60
C PRO A 122 -11.19 9.47 5.99
N PRO A 123 -10.86 10.64 6.56
CA PRO A 123 -10.17 10.76 7.86
C PRO A 123 -10.88 10.03 9.02
N LYS A 124 -12.19 9.91 8.94
CA LYS A 124 -12.99 9.24 9.99
C LYS A 124 -12.70 7.75 10.10
N THR A 125 -12.42 7.09 8.98
CA THR A 125 -12.15 5.64 8.92
C THR A 125 -10.67 5.31 9.11
N ILE A 126 -9.78 6.26 8.85
CA ILE A 126 -8.32 6.04 8.95
C ILE A 126 -7.91 5.58 10.36
N ALA A 127 -8.39 6.25 11.41
CA ALA A 127 -8.03 5.88 12.78
C ALA A 127 -8.51 4.48 13.18
N GLU A 128 -9.65 4.05 12.68
CA GLU A 128 -10.18 2.70 12.92
C GLU A 128 -9.38 1.66 12.12
N GLY A 129 -9.08 1.97 10.86
CA GLY A 129 -8.26 1.12 10.01
C GLY A 129 -6.87 0.88 10.59
N VAL A 130 -6.21 1.94 11.07
CA VAL A 130 -4.90 1.83 11.72
C VAL A 130 -4.99 0.97 12.99
N ARG A 131 -6.00 1.20 13.86
CA ARG A 131 -6.17 0.37 15.06
C ARG A 131 -6.37 -1.10 14.71
N SER A 132 -7.20 -1.41 13.71
CA SER A 132 -7.42 -2.77 13.24
C SER A 132 -6.12 -3.42 12.74
N LEU A 133 -5.34 -2.69 11.96
CA LEU A 133 -4.06 -3.13 11.43
C LEU A 133 -3.06 -3.45 12.56
N VAL A 134 -2.80 -2.48 13.45
CA VAL A 134 -1.78 -2.63 14.51
C VAL A 134 -2.17 -3.61 15.61
N ALA A 135 -3.48 -3.91 15.74
CA ALA A 135 -3.94 -4.99 16.62
C ALA A 135 -3.57 -6.38 16.11
N SER A 136 -3.31 -6.52 14.81
CA SER A 136 -3.09 -7.80 14.13
C SER A 136 -1.65 -7.99 13.64
N ALA A 137 -0.93 -6.91 13.34
CA ALA A 137 0.41 -6.94 12.78
C ALA A 137 1.22 -5.71 13.16
N ARG A 138 2.55 -5.78 12.98
CA ARG A 138 3.47 -4.66 13.15
C ARG A 138 4.08 -4.28 11.80
N PRO A 139 3.45 -3.38 11.04
CA PRO A 139 4.01 -2.90 9.78
C PRO A 139 5.29 -2.09 10.04
N LYS A 140 6.17 -2.02 9.05
CA LYS A 140 7.34 -1.15 9.04
C LYS A 140 6.93 0.33 8.97
N LEU A 141 5.95 0.62 8.10
CA LEU A 141 5.43 1.95 7.86
C LEU A 141 3.92 1.88 7.59
N VAL A 142 3.17 2.80 8.19
CA VAL A 142 1.78 3.08 7.84
C VAL A 142 1.73 4.44 7.14
N ALA A 143 1.46 4.45 5.85
CA ALA A 143 1.28 5.64 5.04
C ALA A 143 -0.21 5.97 4.92
N LEU A 144 -0.60 7.18 5.30
CA LEU A 144 -2.00 7.62 5.35
C LEU A 144 -2.32 8.48 4.13
N ALA A 145 -3.10 7.95 3.21
CA ALA A 145 -3.57 8.64 2.00
C ALA A 145 -4.99 9.19 2.25
N THR A 146 -5.06 10.35 2.87
CA THR A 146 -6.34 10.98 3.25
C THR A 146 -6.25 12.51 3.20
N GLU A 147 -7.29 13.15 2.73
CA GLU A 147 -7.40 14.60 2.73
C GLU A 147 -8.02 15.09 4.02
N GLY A 148 -7.53 16.23 4.51
CA GLY A 148 -8.13 16.93 5.65
C GLY A 148 -7.92 16.28 7.01
N LEU A 149 -6.87 15.47 7.16
CA LEU A 149 -6.48 14.95 8.47
C LEU A 149 -5.94 16.11 9.32
N ASN A 150 -6.57 16.37 10.46
CA ASN A 150 -6.11 17.41 11.38
C ASN A 150 -5.08 16.85 12.39
N ASP A 151 -4.36 17.75 13.08
CA ASP A 151 -3.29 17.39 14.02
C ASP A 151 -3.77 16.46 15.14
N LEU A 152 -4.97 16.66 15.67
CA LEU A 152 -5.51 15.82 16.74
C LEU A 152 -5.80 14.40 16.26
N GLN A 153 -6.33 14.26 15.04
CA GLN A 153 -6.56 12.98 14.42
C GLN A 153 -5.23 12.27 14.12
N PHE A 154 -4.24 13.00 13.61
CA PHE A 154 -2.91 12.45 13.40
C PHE A 154 -2.27 11.97 14.70
N GLN A 155 -2.31 12.77 15.77
CA GLN A 155 -1.80 12.37 17.09
C GLN A 155 -2.49 11.11 17.61
N THR A 156 -3.81 10.99 17.39
CA THR A 156 -4.58 9.80 17.78
C THR A 156 -4.11 8.56 17.02
N VAL A 157 -3.83 8.69 15.72
CA VAL A 157 -3.31 7.60 14.89
C VAL A 157 -1.89 7.24 15.30
N ALA A 158 -1.02 8.23 15.45
CA ALA A 158 0.37 8.03 15.85
C ALA A 158 0.49 7.32 17.22
N ALA A 159 -0.38 7.67 18.14
CA ALA A 159 -0.42 7.01 19.46
C ALA A 159 -0.81 5.53 19.42
N CYS A 160 -1.50 5.06 18.35
CA CYS A 160 -1.82 3.65 18.17
C CYS A 160 -0.63 2.85 17.60
N CYS A 161 0.32 3.53 16.94
CA CYS A 161 1.41 2.91 16.18
C CYS A 161 2.68 2.79 17.02
N ASP A 162 2.60 2.09 18.15
CA ASP A 162 3.80 1.80 18.95
C ASP A 162 4.71 0.81 18.20
N GLY A 163 5.92 1.28 17.86
CA GLY A 163 6.92 0.48 17.14
C GLY A 163 6.79 0.42 15.62
N CYS A 164 5.90 1.19 15.00
CA CYS A 164 5.87 1.39 13.54
C CYS A 164 5.97 2.87 13.17
N ALA A 165 6.52 3.17 11.99
CA ALA A 165 6.52 4.53 11.46
C ALA A 165 5.14 4.89 10.93
N VAL A 166 4.75 6.17 11.06
CA VAL A 166 3.50 6.70 10.48
C VAL A 166 3.82 7.94 9.68
N GLN A 167 3.27 8.03 8.47
CA GLN A 167 3.43 9.18 7.60
C GLN A 167 2.14 9.52 6.88
N VAL A 168 1.80 10.82 6.82
CA VAL A 168 0.72 11.31 5.97
C VAL A 168 1.28 11.55 4.57
N LEU A 169 0.57 11.06 3.56
CA LEU A 169 0.90 11.33 2.17
C LEU A 169 0.24 12.64 1.74
N GLU A 170 1.01 13.50 1.11
CA GLU A 170 0.51 14.72 0.48
C GLU A 170 0.33 14.47 -1.03
N PRO A 171 -0.80 14.91 -1.63
CA PRO A 171 -1.05 14.71 -3.05
C PRO A 171 0.07 15.26 -3.94
N GLY A 172 0.59 14.42 -4.82
CA GLY A 172 1.67 14.76 -5.75
C GLY A 172 3.08 14.69 -5.16
N LEU A 173 3.24 14.55 -3.84
CA LEU A 173 4.55 14.34 -3.23
C LEU A 173 4.89 12.86 -3.10
N SER A 174 6.16 12.56 -3.29
CA SER A 174 6.66 11.19 -3.18
C SER A 174 7.30 10.95 -1.82
N VAL A 175 7.03 9.78 -1.27
CA VAL A 175 7.62 9.27 -0.03
C VAL A 175 8.49 8.07 -0.36
N GLU A 176 9.69 8.03 0.20
CA GLU A 176 10.57 6.86 0.17
C GLU A 176 10.38 6.04 1.44
N ALA A 177 10.21 4.71 1.30
CA ALA A 177 9.92 3.79 2.40
C ALA A 177 10.89 2.59 2.41
#